data_c023c05c09f3331233db5dd741d99731
#
_entry.id   c023c05c09f3331233db5dd741d99731
#
_cell.length_a   1.000
_cell.length_b   1.000
_cell.length_c   1.000
_cell.angle_alpha   90.00
_cell.angle_beta   90.00
_cell.angle_gamma   90.00
#
_symmetry.space_group_name_H-M   'P 1'
#
loop_
_entity.id
_entity.type
_entity.pdbx_description
1 polymer ?
#
loop_
_entity_poly.entity_id
_entity_poly.type
_entity_poly.pdbx_seq_one_letter_code
_entity_poly.pdbx_strand_id
1 'polypeptide(L)'
;MPGTQAETRIRPLDELDISAIVRIDERISGAYRPDIWERRVGFYLRRDPGASQVAEVDGRVVGFMLGDLRAGEFGLEEPSGWIERFGIDPDHRGHDLGRRMFTAMVDHFRDGGAHTVRTLVDRSDAGLTGFLGALGLTPSPLQALEMRLDGPARETR
;
A
#
# COMPACT_ATOMS: atom_id res chain seq x y z
N MET A 1 -30.29 0.50 24.15
CA MET A 1 -29.67 -0.42 23.18
C MET A 1 -28.24 -0.04 22.99
N PRO A 2 -27.31 -0.91 23.28
CA PRO A 2 -25.94 -0.63 22.88
C PRO A 2 -25.92 -0.48 21.36
N GLY A 3 -25.32 0.61 20.87
CA GLY A 3 -25.15 0.82 19.45
C GLY A 3 -24.46 -0.37 18.84
N THR A 4 -24.93 -0.85 17.70
CA THR A 4 -24.25 -1.85 16.91
C THR A 4 -22.85 -1.35 16.58
N GLN A 5 -21.81 -2.08 16.99
CA GLN A 5 -20.46 -1.77 16.56
C GLN A 5 -20.39 -1.88 15.03
N ALA A 6 -19.73 -0.93 14.41
CA ALA A 6 -19.49 -0.98 12.97
C ALA A 6 -18.78 -2.28 12.61
N GLU A 7 -19.33 -3.01 11.65
CA GLU A 7 -18.72 -4.25 11.17
C GLU A 7 -17.54 -3.91 10.27
N THR A 8 -16.34 -4.32 10.67
CA THR A 8 -15.12 -4.13 9.92
C THR A 8 -14.68 -5.44 9.28
N ARG A 9 -14.38 -5.40 8.00
CA ARG A 9 -13.92 -6.55 7.24
C ARG A 9 -12.69 -6.20 6.42
N ILE A 10 -11.67 -7.04 6.48
CA ILE A 10 -10.51 -6.97 5.60
C ILE A 10 -10.67 -8.08 4.56
N ARG A 11 -10.54 -7.74 3.31
CA ARG A 11 -10.64 -8.70 2.21
C ARG A 11 -9.72 -8.34 1.05
N PRO A 12 -9.44 -9.30 0.14
CA PRO A 12 -8.65 -9.01 -1.05
C PRO A 12 -9.29 -7.95 -1.94
N LEU A 13 -8.43 -7.18 -2.61
CA LEU A 13 -8.81 -6.20 -3.62
C LEU A 13 -9.58 -6.86 -4.76
N ASP A 14 -10.61 -6.18 -5.26
CA ASP A 14 -11.41 -6.55 -6.42
C ASP A 14 -11.51 -5.36 -7.37
N GLU A 15 -11.73 -5.62 -8.65
CA GLU A 15 -11.87 -4.53 -9.65
C GLU A 15 -13.05 -3.60 -9.36
N LEU A 16 -14.07 -4.09 -8.65
CA LEU A 16 -15.22 -3.27 -8.26
C LEU A 16 -14.87 -2.24 -7.18
N ASP A 17 -13.67 -2.32 -6.61
CA ASP A 17 -13.21 -1.37 -5.58
C ASP A 17 -12.61 -0.10 -6.15
N ILE A 18 -12.44 -0.01 -7.46
CA ILE A 18 -11.78 1.14 -8.11
C ILE A 18 -12.45 2.46 -7.73
N SER A 19 -13.77 2.54 -7.81
CA SER A 19 -14.48 3.79 -7.51
C SER A 19 -14.33 4.21 -6.05
N ALA A 20 -14.29 3.26 -5.13
CA ALA A 20 -14.06 3.56 -3.71
C ALA A 20 -12.64 4.09 -3.48
N ILE A 21 -11.65 3.48 -4.13
CA ILE A 21 -10.25 3.92 -4.04
C ILE A 21 -10.08 5.32 -4.62
N VAL A 22 -10.70 5.59 -5.76
CA VAL A 22 -10.69 6.93 -6.38
C VAL A 22 -11.25 7.98 -5.42
N ARG A 23 -12.34 7.66 -4.73
CA ARG A 23 -12.94 8.55 -3.73
C ARG A 23 -12.01 8.78 -2.53
N ILE A 24 -11.39 7.73 -2.02
CA ILE A 24 -10.45 7.84 -0.90
C ILE A 24 -9.24 8.69 -1.30
N ASP A 25 -8.67 8.43 -2.47
CA ASP A 25 -7.55 9.20 -3.00
C ASP A 25 -7.91 10.68 -3.16
N GLU A 26 -9.08 10.98 -3.70
CA GLU A 26 -9.54 12.36 -3.85
C GLU A 26 -9.63 13.09 -2.51
N ARG A 27 -10.12 12.41 -1.48
CA ARG A 27 -10.19 13.00 -0.13
C ARG A 27 -8.82 13.23 0.48
N ILE A 28 -7.84 12.41 0.16
CA ILE A 28 -6.46 12.53 0.69
C ILE A 28 -5.65 13.54 -0.11
N SER A 29 -5.67 13.43 -1.45
CA SER A 29 -4.80 14.21 -2.35
C SER A 29 -5.44 15.48 -2.89
N GLY A 30 -6.78 15.55 -2.87
CA GLY A 30 -7.53 16.63 -3.49
C GLY A 30 -7.68 16.48 -5.01
N ALA A 31 -7.19 15.39 -5.59
CA ALA A 31 -7.23 15.17 -7.04
C ALA A 31 -8.12 13.99 -7.42
N TYR A 32 -9.01 14.21 -8.37
CA TYR A 32 -9.85 13.16 -8.93
C TYR A 32 -9.14 12.50 -10.10
N ARG A 33 -8.69 11.23 -9.91
CA ARG A 33 -7.79 10.54 -10.84
C ARG A 33 -8.26 9.12 -11.17
N PRO A 34 -9.45 8.95 -11.76
CA PRO A 34 -10.01 7.61 -11.99
C PRO A 34 -9.15 6.76 -12.95
N ASP A 35 -8.63 7.36 -14.02
CA ASP A 35 -7.84 6.63 -15.02
C ASP A 35 -6.55 6.05 -14.44
N ILE A 36 -5.89 6.80 -13.55
CA ILE A 36 -4.68 6.35 -12.87
C ILE A 36 -4.98 5.14 -12.00
N TRP A 37 -6.04 5.21 -11.21
CA TRP A 37 -6.39 4.13 -10.28
C TRP A 37 -6.92 2.90 -11.00
N GLU A 38 -7.64 3.07 -12.10
CA GLU A 38 -8.05 1.95 -12.94
C GLU A 38 -6.83 1.15 -13.42
N ARG A 39 -5.80 1.83 -13.91
CA ARG A 39 -4.56 1.18 -14.35
C ARG A 39 -3.81 0.51 -13.20
N ARG A 40 -3.69 1.19 -12.06
CA ARG A 40 -2.98 0.67 -10.88
C ARG A 40 -3.65 -0.56 -10.30
N VAL A 41 -4.96 -0.50 -10.08
CA VAL A 41 -5.71 -1.63 -9.55
C VAL A 41 -5.61 -2.82 -10.51
N GLY A 42 -5.78 -2.59 -11.80
CA GLY A 42 -5.60 -3.63 -12.81
C GLY A 42 -4.21 -4.26 -12.78
N PHE A 43 -3.17 -3.45 -12.60
CA PHE A 43 -1.78 -3.92 -12.49
C PHE A 43 -1.62 -4.89 -11.31
N TYR A 44 -2.05 -4.52 -10.11
CA TYR A 44 -1.88 -5.37 -8.93
C TYR A 44 -2.72 -6.64 -9.01
N LEU A 45 -3.94 -6.54 -9.54
CA LEU A 45 -4.80 -7.71 -9.71
C LEU A 45 -4.23 -8.74 -10.69
N ARG A 46 -3.58 -8.28 -11.75
CA ARG A 46 -2.95 -9.19 -12.72
C ARG A 46 -1.64 -9.78 -12.19
N ARG A 47 -0.90 -8.98 -11.43
CA ARG A 47 0.44 -9.36 -10.99
C ARG A 47 0.40 -10.33 -9.82
N ASP A 48 -0.45 -10.09 -8.85
CA ASP A 48 -0.52 -10.92 -7.64
C ASP A 48 -1.93 -10.90 -7.06
N PRO A 49 -2.86 -11.68 -7.64
CA PRO A 49 -4.23 -11.75 -7.11
C PRO A 49 -4.23 -12.20 -5.65
N GLY A 50 -4.97 -11.50 -4.81
CA GLY A 50 -5.10 -11.82 -3.39
C GLY A 50 -4.07 -11.13 -2.49
N ALA A 51 -3.03 -10.51 -3.02
CA ALA A 51 -2.03 -9.81 -2.19
C ALA A 51 -2.59 -8.51 -1.62
N SER A 52 -3.09 -7.64 -2.48
CA SER A 52 -3.62 -6.33 -2.09
C SER A 52 -4.93 -6.47 -1.32
N GLN A 53 -5.12 -5.60 -0.34
CA GLN A 53 -6.26 -5.69 0.58
C GLN A 53 -7.05 -4.40 0.62
N VAL A 54 -8.33 -4.52 0.91
CA VAL A 54 -9.20 -3.39 1.23
C VAL A 54 -9.83 -3.59 2.60
N ALA A 55 -10.18 -2.47 3.23
CA ALA A 55 -10.91 -2.45 4.49
C ALA A 55 -12.31 -1.92 4.26
N GLU A 56 -13.31 -2.68 4.69
CA GLU A 56 -14.71 -2.28 4.68
C GLU A 56 -15.19 -1.97 6.08
N VAL A 57 -15.98 -0.93 6.20
CA VAL A 57 -16.76 -0.65 7.41
C VAL A 57 -18.22 -0.55 6.98
N ASP A 58 -19.05 -1.43 7.53
CA ASP A 58 -20.47 -1.55 7.18
C ASP A 58 -20.71 -1.67 5.67
N GLY A 59 -19.89 -2.51 5.01
CA GLY A 59 -20.01 -2.78 3.58
C GLY A 59 -19.43 -1.73 2.66
N ARG A 60 -18.86 -0.65 3.20
CA ARG A 60 -18.25 0.43 2.43
C ARG A 60 -16.74 0.37 2.52
N VAL A 61 -16.05 0.37 1.39
CA VAL A 61 -14.59 0.39 1.36
C VAL A 61 -14.09 1.75 1.83
N VAL A 62 -13.28 1.75 2.88
CA VAL A 62 -12.73 2.94 3.52
C VAL A 62 -11.21 2.94 3.59
N GLY A 63 -10.57 1.86 3.14
CA GLY A 63 -9.12 1.76 3.11
C GLY A 63 -8.65 0.77 2.06
N PHE A 64 -7.41 0.95 1.62
CA PHE A 64 -6.75 0.04 0.69
C PHE A 64 -5.26 -0.02 0.98
N MET A 65 -4.66 -1.16 0.66
CA MET A 65 -3.21 -1.36 0.74
C MET A 65 -2.80 -2.26 -0.43
N LEU A 66 -1.94 -1.74 -1.29
CA LEU A 66 -1.60 -2.35 -2.58
C LEU A 66 -0.14 -2.77 -2.60
N GLY A 67 0.08 -3.97 -3.09
CA GLY A 67 1.42 -4.51 -3.22
C GLY A 67 1.42 -5.85 -3.93
N ASP A 68 2.58 -6.45 -4.01
CA ASP A 68 2.77 -7.71 -4.70
C ASP A 68 3.99 -8.45 -4.19
N LEU A 69 4.01 -9.76 -4.45
CA LEU A 69 5.15 -10.61 -4.23
C LEU A 69 6.09 -10.51 -5.42
N ARG A 70 7.39 -10.34 -5.16
CA ARG A 70 8.40 -10.23 -6.21
C ARG A 70 9.57 -11.17 -5.93
N ALA A 71 10.13 -11.73 -6.99
CA ALA A 71 11.34 -12.53 -6.93
C ALA A 71 12.31 -12.07 -8.01
N GLY A 72 13.61 -12.05 -7.68
CA GLY A 72 14.66 -11.62 -8.60
C GLY A 72 14.81 -10.11 -8.77
N GLU A 73 13.99 -9.31 -8.12
CA GLU A 73 14.08 -7.85 -8.16
C GLU A 73 15.37 -7.40 -7.47
N PHE A 74 16.07 -6.45 -8.07
CA PHE A 74 17.30 -5.87 -7.51
C PHE A 74 18.37 -6.91 -7.14
N GLY A 75 18.45 -8.03 -7.89
CA GLY A 75 19.39 -9.11 -7.60
C GLY A 75 19.06 -9.94 -6.36
N LEU A 76 17.87 -9.77 -5.79
CA LEU A 76 17.40 -10.54 -4.65
C LEU A 76 16.77 -11.84 -5.15
N GLU A 77 17.40 -12.97 -4.85
CA GLU A 77 16.96 -14.29 -5.31
C GLU A 77 15.65 -14.73 -4.62
N GLU A 78 15.55 -14.47 -3.32
CA GLU A 78 14.40 -14.88 -2.52
C GLU A 78 13.19 -13.99 -2.76
N PRO A 79 11.97 -14.57 -2.72
CA PRO A 79 10.75 -13.76 -2.82
C PRO A 79 10.66 -12.75 -1.69
N SER A 80 10.21 -11.56 -2.02
CA SER A 80 9.92 -10.49 -1.07
C SER A 80 8.54 -9.92 -1.33
N GLY A 81 7.82 -9.58 -0.28
CA GLY A 81 6.60 -8.81 -0.42
C GLY A 81 6.93 -7.33 -0.51
N TRP A 82 6.24 -6.60 -1.38
CA TRP A 82 6.41 -5.16 -1.53
C TRP A 82 5.07 -4.47 -1.36
N ILE A 83 5.04 -3.46 -0.50
CA ILE A 83 3.88 -2.58 -0.34
C ILE A 83 4.24 -1.24 -0.97
N GLU A 84 3.40 -0.79 -1.89
CA GLU A 84 3.71 0.41 -2.67
C GLU A 84 2.76 1.56 -2.40
N ARG A 85 1.50 1.26 -2.09
CA ARG A 85 0.48 2.29 -1.92
C ARG A 85 -0.51 1.88 -0.85
N PHE A 86 -0.94 2.85 -0.05
CA PHE A 86 -2.05 2.63 0.85
C PHE A 86 -2.72 3.97 1.16
N GLY A 87 -3.98 3.88 1.54
CA GLY A 87 -4.74 5.05 1.96
C GLY A 87 -5.91 4.61 2.81
N ILE A 88 -6.25 5.45 3.77
CA ILE A 88 -7.43 5.25 4.62
C ILE A 88 -8.24 6.54 4.57
N ASP A 89 -9.54 6.39 4.37
CA ASP A 89 -10.47 7.51 4.41
C ASP A 89 -10.21 8.32 5.69
N PRO A 90 -10.04 9.66 5.60
CA PRO A 90 -9.73 10.48 6.77
C PRO A 90 -10.70 10.33 7.94
N ASP A 91 -11.96 10.00 7.68
CA ASP A 91 -12.97 9.80 8.73
C ASP A 91 -12.84 8.45 9.44
N HIS A 92 -12.02 7.55 8.93
CA HIS A 92 -11.86 6.19 9.45
C HIS A 92 -10.45 5.88 9.96
N ARG A 93 -9.60 6.88 10.08
CA ARG A 93 -8.27 6.73 10.67
C ARG A 93 -8.36 6.45 12.17
N GLY A 94 -7.36 5.73 12.71
CA GLY A 94 -7.30 5.42 14.13
C GLY A 94 -8.09 4.20 14.56
N HIS A 95 -8.63 3.40 13.62
CA HIS A 95 -9.40 2.19 13.90
C HIS A 95 -8.62 0.91 13.60
N ASP A 96 -7.29 0.98 13.59
CA ASP A 96 -6.40 -0.16 13.36
C ASP A 96 -6.53 -0.81 11.97
N LEU A 97 -7.15 -0.12 11.02
CA LEU A 97 -7.40 -0.67 9.68
C LEU A 97 -6.11 -0.94 8.91
N GLY A 98 -5.14 -0.03 9.00
CA GLY A 98 -3.85 -0.18 8.34
C GLY A 98 -3.10 -1.40 8.83
N ARG A 99 -3.07 -1.63 10.14
CA ARG A 99 -2.46 -2.81 10.75
C ARG A 99 -3.15 -4.09 10.28
N ARG A 100 -4.46 -4.11 10.24
CA ARG A 100 -5.22 -5.29 9.84
C ARG A 100 -5.00 -5.63 8.36
N MET A 101 -4.98 -4.61 7.48
CA MET A 101 -4.64 -4.82 6.06
C MET A 101 -3.19 -5.31 5.91
N PHE A 102 -2.26 -4.71 6.65
CA PHE A 102 -0.86 -5.12 6.65
C PHE A 102 -0.69 -6.58 7.07
N THR A 103 -1.36 -7.01 8.14
CA THR A 103 -1.31 -8.39 8.62
C THR A 103 -1.80 -9.36 7.55
N ALA A 104 -2.90 -9.04 6.86
CA ALA A 104 -3.42 -9.87 5.79
C ALA A 104 -2.43 -9.97 4.62
N MET A 105 -1.77 -8.87 4.26
CA MET A 105 -0.76 -8.88 3.21
C MET A 105 0.46 -9.71 3.61
N VAL A 106 0.93 -9.56 4.83
CA VAL A 106 2.07 -10.34 5.35
C VAL A 106 1.77 -11.84 5.31
N ASP A 107 0.57 -12.23 5.70
CA ASP A 107 0.15 -13.65 5.64
C ASP A 107 0.18 -14.16 4.20
N HIS A 108 -0.31 -13.38 3.26
CA HIS A 108 -0.27 -13.72 1.84
C HIS A 108 1.19 -13.88 1.36
N PHE A 109 2.07 -12.97 1.72
CA PHE A 109 3.48 -13.01 1.32
C PHE A 109 4.20 -14.22 1.91
N ARG A 110 3.93 -14.54 3.18
CA ARG A 110 4.49 -15.76 3.82
C ARG A 110 4.03 -17.01 3.10
N ASP A 111 2.76 -17.11 2.80
CA ASP A 111 2.20 -18.26 2.06
C ASP A 111 2.84 -18.41 0.69
N GLY A 112 3.25 -17.31 0.07
CA GLY A 112 3.99 -17.28 -1.19
C GLY A 112 5.48 -17.53 -1.07
N GLY A 113 5.98 -17.79 0.14
CA GLY A 113 7.40 -18.11 0.38
C GLY A 113 8.29 -16.92 0.73
N ALA A 114 7.73 -15.73 0.93
CA ALA A 114 8.52 -14.56 1.31
C ALA A 114 8.94 -14.61 2.77
N HIS A 115 10.17 -14.17 3.03
CA HIS A 115 10.72 -14.00 4.38
C HIS A 115 10.84 -12.53 4.76
N THR A 116 10.59 -11.62 3.83
CA THR A 116 10.77 -10.19 4.02
C THR A 116 9.63 -9.43 3.33
N VAL A 117 9.18 -8.36 3.97
CA VAL A 117 8.31 -7.35 3.35
C VAL A 117 9.03 -6.02 3.33
N ARG A 118 8.93 -5.29 2.22
CA ARG A 118 9.62 -4.02 1.99
C ARG A 118 8.66 -2.95 1.50
N THR A 119 9.04 -1.72 1.75
CA THR A 119 8.38 -0.53 1.18
C THR A 119 9.41 0.58 1.02
N LEU A 120 9.08 1.58 0.24
CA LEU A 120 9.84 2.81 0.17
C LEU A 120 9.03 3.92 0.83
N VAL A 121 9.69 4.75 1.61
CA VAL A 121 9.05 5.85 2.33
C VAL A 121 9.89 7.10 2.18
N ASP A 122 9.22 8.25 2.03
CA ASP A 122 9.89 9.53 2.11
C ASP A 122 10.40 9.71 3.54
N ARG A 123 11.71 9.86 3.68
CA ARG A 123 12.37 10.00 4.98
C ARG A 123 11.84 11.19 5.77
N SER A 124 11.37 12.23 5.11
CA SER A 124 10.83 13.43 5.75
C SER A 124 9.39 13.27 6.24
N ASP A 125 8.70 12.21 5.82
CA ASP A 125 7.33 11.94 6.27
C ASP A 125 7.35 11.21 7.61
N ALA A 126 7.41 11.99 8.69
CA ALA A 126 7.50 11.46 10.05
C ALA A 126 6.27 10.65 10.46
N GLY A 127 5.08 11.05 10.00
CA GLY A 127 3.84 10.34 10.29
C GLY A 127 3.83 8.94 9.65
N LEU A 128 4.21 8.85 8.38
CA LEU A 128 4.28 7.59 7.67
C LEU A 128 5.38 6.69 8.23
N THR A 129 6.56 7.25 8.47
CA THR A 129 7.68 6.51 9.06
C THR A 129 7.32 5.94 10.44
N GLY A 130 6.66 6.74 11.27
CA GLY A 130 6.19 6.30 12.58
C GLY A 130 5.16 5.19 12.50
N PHE A 131 4.20 5.29 11.57
CA PHE A 131 3.21 4.25 11.33
C PHE A 131 3.86 2.93 10.91
N LEU A 132 4.76 2.99 9.93
CA LEU A 132 5.46 1.80 9.44
C LEU A 132 6.36 1.18 10.52
N GLY A 133 7.04 2.01 11.31
CA GLY A 133 7.83 1.54 12.46
C GLY A 133 6.98 0.82 13.50
N ALA A 134 5.77 1.33 13.77
CA ALA A 134 4.84 0.68 14.69
C ALA A 134 4.35 -0.68 14.17
N LEU A 135 4.36 -0.90 12.86
CA LEU A 135 4.06 -2.20 12.27
C LEU A 135 5.25 -3.17 12.34
N GLY A 136 6.44 -2.70 12.71
CA GLY A 136 7.64 -3.50 12.82
C GLY A 136 8.64 -3.34 11.68
N LEU A 137 8.42 -2.41 10.75
CA LEU A 137 9.39 -2.16 9.69
C LEU A 137 10.55 -1.32 10.23
N THR A 138 11.76 -1.71 9.82
CA THR A 138 13.01 -1.05 10.20
C THR A 138 13.81 -0.72 8.94
N PRO A 139 14.78 0.20 9.01
CA PRO A 139 15.60 0.50 7.85
C PRO A 139 16.22 -0.75 7.24
N SER A 140 16.08 -0.89 5.94
CA SER A 140 16.64 -1.99 5.16
C SER A 140 18.11 -1.71 4.82
N PRO A 141 18.96 -2.75 4.62
CA PRO A 141 20.29 -2.56 4.05
C PRO A 141 20.27 -2.12 2.59
N LEU A 142 19.13 -2.23 1.91
CA LEU A 142 18.94 -1.72 0.55
C LEU A 142 18.71 -0.20 0.61
N GLN A 143 19.26 0.52 -0.34
CA GLN A 143 19.12 1.96 -0.42
C GLN A 143 18.66 2.38 -1.80
N ALA A 144 17.64 3.25 -1.85
CA ALA A 144 17.20 3.88 -3.08
C ALA A 144 18.23 4.95 -3.47
N LEU A 145 18.65 4.93 -4.74
CA LEU A 145 19.53 5.95 -5.31
C LEU A 145 18.78 6.65 -6.43
N GLU A 146 18.96 7.96 -6.55
CA GLU A 146 18.29 8.76 -7.59
C GLU A 146 19.21 9.77 -8.23
N MET A 147 18.87 10.15 -9.45
CA MET A 147 19.51 11.26 -10.16
C MET A 147 18.43 12.03 -10.90
N ARG A 148 18.40 13.34 -10.72
CA ARG A 148 17.47 14.19 -11.45
C ARG A 148 17.91 14.35 -12.89
N LEU A 149 16.99 14.22 -13.83
CA LEU A 149 17.23 14.34 -15.27
C LEU A 149 16.76 15.69 -15.82
N ASP A 150 15.97 16.44 -15.06
CA ASP A 150 15.39 17.74 -15.39
C ASP A 150 16.17 18.92 -14.77
N GLY A 151 17.30 18.64 -14.16
CA GLY A 151 18.15 19.66 -13.58
C GLY A 151 18.95 20.45 -14.65
N PRO A 152 19.62 21.56 -14.26
CA PRO A 152 20.49 22.27 -15.19
C PRO A 152 21.54 21.32 -15.76
N ALA A 153 21.82 21.46 -17.08
CA ALA A 153 22.80 20.63 -17.74
C ALA A 153 24.12 20.70 -16.96
N ARG A 154 24.63 19.55 -16.51
CA ARG A 154 25.95 19.50 -15.90
C ARG A 154 26.97 19.85 -16.97
N GLU A 155 27.80 20.85 -16.66
CA GLU A 155 28.96 21.06 -17.48
C GLU A 155 29.81 19.80 -17.43
N THR A 156 29.90 19.11 -18.55
CA THR A 156 30.88 18.05 -18.77
C THR A 156 32.25 18.66 -18.82
N ARG A 157 33.02 18.45 -17.79
CA ARG A 157 34.46 18.78 -17.88
C ARG A 157 35.21 17.66 -18.57
#